data_361df45c6d9685ebeee17eb9555e3509
#
_entry.id   361df45c6d9685ebeee17eb9555e3509
#
_cell.length_a   1.000
_cell.length_b   1.000
_cell.length_c   1.000
_cell.angle_alpha   90.00
_cell.angle_beta   90.00
_cell.angle_gamma   90.00
#
_symmetry.space_group_name_H-M   'P 1'
#
loop_
_entity.id
_entity.type
_entity.pdbx_description
1 polymer ?
#
loop_
_entity_poly.entity_id
_entity_poly.type
_entity_poly.pdbx_seq_one_letter_code
_entity_poly.pdbx_strand_id
1 'polypeptide(L)'
;MPKSIGGMVGVALTLMVLWQPSAAPATGEPSFGCGHVHTAKALRTPYGSGDGPPPIAIGDSTMLLPIPDLTRVGFDVNAKGCRGFKQSVWVARDLRNRGILPHLILINAYGNGGVNRDLIKFALKVIGPKRKLVLVTAYDADTGHPPAPDTHVIFQAGREHPDQIKVLDWVRYSLPHHKIDPAPGAWFLPDLFHPNFAGAHAYGNFLAQVLPGGAPKPTDNGSEGGSPWWPFALGAGILIGLGALLLYRRRLRSAGRL
;
A
#
# COMPACT_ATOMS: atom_id res chain seq x y z
N MET A 1 -56.81 -65.20 -24.02
CA MET A 1 -55.90 -64.21 -24.53
C MET A 1 -55.88 -63.03 -23.59
N PRO A 2 -54.88 -62.84 -22.71
CA PRO A 2 -54.74 -61.64 -21.91
C PRO A 2 -53.72 -60.69 -22.52
N LYS A 3 -54.09 -59.43 -22.57
CA LYS A 3 -53.23 -58.28 -23.01
C LYS A 3 -52.34 -57.82 -21.87
N SER A 4 -51.02 -57.85 -22.06
CA SER A 4 -50.04 -57.25 -21.14
C SER A 4 -50.01 -55.74 -21.28
N ILE A 5 -50.19 -55.04 -20.19
CA ILE A 5 -49.99 -53.56 -20.11
C ILE A 5 -48.57 -53.35 -19.55
N GLY A 6 -47.65 -52.86 -20.40
CA GLY A 6 -46.32 -52.47 -20.00
C GLY A 6 -46.33 -51.06 -19.35
N GLY A 7 -46.09 -51.00 -18.04
CA GLY A 7 -45.91 -49.75 -17.36
C GLY A 7 -44.48 -49.18 -17.54
N MET A 8 -44.38 -48.02 -18.14
CA MET A 8 -43.15 -47.25 -18.30
C MET A 8 -42.95 -46.41 -17.08
N VAL A 9 -42.01 -46.82 -16.20
CA VAL A 9 -41.56 -46.00 -15.03
C VAL A 9 -40.55 -44.99 -15.52
N GLY A 10 -40.96 -43.75 -15.62
CA GLY A 10 -40.09 -42.61 -15.89
C GLY A 10 -39.35 -42.20 -14.63
N VAL A 11 -38.02 -42.42 -14.62
CA VAL A 11 -37.13 -41.91 -13.56
C VAL A 11 -36.82 -40.45 -13.89
N ALA A 12 -37.42 -39.51 -13.15
CA ALA A 12 -37.07 -38.10 -13.23
C ALA A 12 -35.80 -37.88 -12.42
N LEU A 13 -34.68 -37.71 -13.11
CA LEU A 13 -33.39 -37.28 -12.52
C LEU A 13 -33.45 -35.78 -12.24
N THR A 14 -33.71 -35.41 -10.99
CA THR A 14 -33.65 -34.00 -10.53
C THR A 14 -32.17 -33.65 -10.33
N LEU A 15 -31.58 -32.93 -11.29
CA LEU A 15 -30.25 -32.32 -11.16
C LEU A 15 -30.33 -31.17 -10.14
N MET A 16 -29.97 -31.45 -8.89
CA MET A 16 -29.67 -30.40 -7.90
C MET A 16 -28.32 -29.76 -8.29
N VAL A 17 -28.38 -28.63 -8.97
CA VAL A 17 -27.22 -27.75 -9.12
C VAL A 17 -26.92 -27.17 -7.76
N LEU A 18 -25.92 -27.74 -7.08
CA LEU A 18 -25.36 -27.17 -5.87
C LEU A 18 -24.66 -25.85 -6.24
N TRP A 19 -25.37 -24.75 -6.03
CA TRP A 19 -24.80 -23.41 -6.09
C TRP A 19 -23.80 -23.27 -4.95
N GLN A 20 -22.52 -23.52 -5.22
CA GLN A 20 -21.46 -23.22 -4.27
C GLN A 20 -21.28 -21.70 -4.29
N PRO A 21 -21.50 -21.00 -3.17
CA PRO A 21 -21.13 -19.59 -3.10
C PRO A 21 -19.61 -19.52 -3.33
N SER A 22 -19.20 -18.83 -4.40
CA SER A 22 -17.80 -18.48 -4.62
C SER A 22 -17.28 -17.83 -3.35
N ALA A 23 -16.29 -18.45 -2.72
CA ALA A 23 -15.62 -17.83 -1.58
C ALA A 23 -15.10 -16.47 -2.04
N ALA A 24 -15.59 -15.40 -1.42
CA ALA A 24 -15.05 -14.09 -1.61
C ALA A 24 -13.53 -14.14 -1.34
N PRO A 25 -12.69 -13.48 -2.15
CA PRO A 25 -11.28 -13.43 -1.86
C PRO A 25 -11.11 -12.89 -0.44
N ALA A 26 -10.39 -13.63 0.38
CA ALA A 26 -10.08 -13.19 1.73
C ALA A 26 -9.40 -11.84 1.63
N THR A 27 -10.10 -10.77 2.03
CA THR A 27 -9.53 -9.45 2.24
C THR A 27 -8.67 -9.52 3.50
N GLY A 28 -7.53 -10.22 3.40
CA GLY A 28 -6.52 -10.18 4.43
C GLY A 28 -6.01 -8.75 4.51
N GLU A 29 -6.17 -8.11 5.66
CA GLU A 29 -5.46 -6.87 5.94
C GLU A 29 -3.98 -7.07 5.62
N PRO A 30 -3.32 -6.15 4.91
CA PRO A 30 -1.91 -6.28 4.63
C PRO A 30 -1.16 -6.39 5.95
N SER A 31 -0.53 -7.53 6.19
CA SER A 31 0.32 -7.73 7.36
C SER A 31 1.50 -6.77 7.22
N PHE A 32 1.55 -5.72 8.04
CA PHE A 32 2.67 -4.77 8.11
C PHE A 32 3.96 -5.40 8.67
N GLY A 33 3.91 -6.68 9.02
CA GLY A 33 5.05 -7.42 9.55
C GLY A 33 6.23 -7.55 8.58
N CYS A 34 7.38 -7.96 9.12
CA CYS A 34 8.66 -8.13 8.39
C CYS A 34 8.65 -9.26 7.34
N GLY A 35 7.49 -9.78 7.01
CA GLY A 35 7.24 -10.97 6.22
C GLY A 35 7.67 -10.91 4.74
N HIS A 36 6.68 -11.07 3.84
CA HIS A 36 6.92 -11.23 2.41
C HIS A 36 7.18 -9.92 1.67
N VAL A 37 7.88 -10.03 0.53
CA VAL A 37 7.99 -8.94 -0.44
C VAL A 37 6.70 -8.91 -1.25
N HIS A 38 6.06 -7.75 -1.32
CA HIS A 38 4.91 -7.49 -2.16
C HIS A 38 5.37 -6.76 -3.42
N THR A 39 5.09 -7.34 -4.58
CA THR A 39 5.39 -6.73 -5.87
C THR A 39 4.10 -6.55 -6.66
N ALA A 40 3.98 -5.42 -7.33
CA ALA A 40 2.85 -5.16 -8.22
C ALA A 40 3.32 -4.38 -9.45
N LYS A 41 2.66 -4.59 -10.57
CA LYS A 41 2.96 -3.94 -11.83
C LYS A 41 2.08 -2.71 -12.02
N ALA A 42 2.65 -1.68 -12.63
CA ALA A 42 1.90 -0.50 -13.05
C ALA A 42 0.70 -0.91 -13.90
N LEU A 43 -0.47 -0.39 -13.56
CA LEU A 43 -1.71 -0.64 -14.31
C LEU A 43 -1.81 0.24 -15.57
N ARG A 44 -0.97 1.26 -15.67
CA ARG A 44 -0.86 2.15 -16.82
C ARG A 44 0.60 2.55 -17.02
N THR A 45 0.96 2.84 -18.26
CA THR A 45 2.21 3.53 -18.55
C THR A 45 2.05 5.02 -18.23
N PRO A 46 2.91 5.62 -17.40
CA PRO A 46 2.86 7.06 -17.16
C PRO A 46 3.05 7.84 -18.45
N TYR A 47 2.28 8.91 -18.61
CA TYR A 47 2.34 9.73 -19.81
C TYR A 47 3.77 10.27 -20.02
N GLY A 48 4.35 10.07 -21.21
CA GLY A 48 5.71 10.56 -21.51
C GLY A 48 6.85 9.72 -20.93
N SER A 49 6.59 8.51 -20.43
CA SER A 49 7.64 7.60 -19.92
C SER A 49 8.55 6.99 -21.01
N GLY A 50 8.20 7.20 -22.29
CA GLY A 50 8.91 6.55 -23.42
C GLY A 50 8.75 5.03 -23.42
N ASP A 51 9.61 4.34 -24.19
CA ASP A 51 9.58 2.88 -24.31
C ASP A 51 10.30 2.14 -23.18
N GLY A 52 10.66 2.84 -22.10
CA GLY A 52 11.35 2.26 -20.96
C GLY A 52 10.40 1.54 -19.98
N PRO A 53 10.96 0.74 -19.05
CA PRO A 53 10.17 0.13 -17.99
C PRO A 53 9.52 1.20 -17.12
N PRO A 54 8.31 0.94 -16.58
CA PRO A 54 7.61 1.86 -15.68
C PRO A 54 8.49 2.27 -14.51
N PRO A 55 8.36 3.52 -14.00
CA PRO A 55 8.98 3.93 -12.76
C PRO A 55 8.73 2.96 -11.63
N ILE A 56 9.70 2.77 -10.74
CA ILE A 56 9.56 1.86 -9.61
C ILE A 56 9.51 2.60 -8.27
N ALA A 57 8.54 2.22 -7.43
CA ALA A 57 8.46 2.62 -6.04
C ALA A 57 8.93 1.46 -5.14
N ILE A 58 10.00 1.69 -4.37
CA ILE A 58 10.59 0.72 -3.45
C ILE A 58 10.39 1.25 -2.04
N GLY A 59 9.71 0.47 -1.18
CA GLY A 59 9.36 0.97 0.14
C GLY A 59 9.28 -0.09 1.23
N ASP A 60 9.00 0.40 2.44
CA ASP A 60 8.76 -0.37 3.64
C ASP A 60 7.27 -0.65 3.90
N SER A 61 6.90 -0.86 5.15
CA SER A 61 5.51 -1.13 5.56
C SER A 61 4.55 0.01 5.26
N THR A 62 5.01 1.25 5.24
CA THR A 62 4.17 2.42 4.93
C THR A 62 3.66 2.42 3.48
N MET A 63 4.32 1.67 2.60
CA MET A 63 3.96 1.53 1.20
C MET A 63 3.03 0.34 0.92
N LEU A 64 2.80 -0.56 1.88
CA LEU A 64 2.01 -1.78 1.64
C LEU A 64 0.54 -1.47 1.31
N LEU A 65 -0.11 -0.63 2.11
CA LEU A 65 -1.50 -0.24 1.86
C LEU A 65 -1.65 0.62 0.59
N PRO A 66 -0.74 1.56 0.26
CA PRO A 66 -0.76 2.33 -0.99
C PRO A 66 -0.51 1.55 -2.29
N ILE A 67 -0.16 0.25 -2.29
CA ILE A 67 0.16 -0.51 -3.51
C ILE A 67 -0.87 -0.32 -4.64
N PRO A 68 -2.20 -0.45 -4.40
CA PRO A 68 -3.20 -0.28 -5.45
C PRO A 68 -3.19 1.13 -6.07
N ASP A 69 -3.00 2.15 -5.25
CA ASP A 69 -2.96 3.54 -5.71
C ASP A 69 -1.68 3.84 -6.50
N LEU A 70 -0.53 3.33 -6.04
CA LEU A 70 0.74 3.46 -6.74
C LEU A 70 0.72 2.79 -8.12
N THR A 71 0.17 1.59 -8.21
CA THR A 71 0.04 0.90 -9.52
C THR A 71 -0.94 1.62 -10.44
N ARG A 72 -2.04 2.14 -9.89
CA ARG A 72 -3.02 2.94 -10.63
C ARG A 72 -2.42 4.21 -11.21
N VAL A 73 -1.53 4.89 -10.49
CA VAL A 73 -0.87 6.11 -11.00
C VAL A 73 0.33 5.81 -11.92
N GLY A 74 0.82 4.59 -11.97
CA GLY A 74 1.81 4.15 -12.97
C GLY A 74 3.18 3.74 -12.43
N PHE A 75 3.29 3.40 -11.14
CA PHE A 75 4.50 2.80 -10.59
C PHE A 75 4.43 1.26 -10.62
N ASP A 76 5.52 0.62 -11.01
CA ASP A 76 5.83 -0.70 -10.49
C ASP A 76 6.15 -0.57 -9.00
N VAL A 77 5.71 -1.52 -8.18
CA VAL A 77 5.91 -1.46 -6.73
C VAL A 77 6.69 -2.66 -6.22
N ASN A 78 7.59 -2.41 -5.29
CA ASN A 78 8.28 -3.44 -4.50
C ASN A 78 8.34 -2.98 -3.04
N ALA A 79 7.39 -3.44 -2.23
CA ALA A 79 7.25 -3.07 -0.84
C ALA A 79 7.46 -4.28 0.09
N LYS A 80 8.02 -4.05 1.28
CA LYS A 80 8.23 -5.08 2.30
C LYS A 80 8.26 -4.44 3.68
N GLY A 81 7.50 -4.97 4.63
CA GLY A 81 7.59 -4.56 6.02
C GLY A 81 9.01 -4.66 6.58
N CYS A 82 9.37 -3.81 7.51
CA CYS A 82 10.69 -3.74 8.15
C CYS A 82 11.88 -3.53 7.19
N ARG A 83 11.64 -3.06 5.97
CA ARG A 83 12.72 -2.77 5.03
C ARG A 83 13.38 -1.44 5.35
N GLY A 84 14.70 -1.45 5.55
CA GLY A 84 15.49 -0.23 5.68
C GLY A 84 15.96 0.31 4.33
N PHE A 85 16.50 1.54 4.32
CA PHE A 85 16.98 2.23 3.13
C PHE A 85 18.04 1.42 2.35
N LYS A 86 19.05 0.87 3.04
CA LYS A 86 20.10 0.04 2.44
C LYS A 86 19.54 -1.16 1.67
N GLN A 87 18.53 -1.82 2.23
CA GLN A 87 17.87 -2.97 1.57
C GLN A 87 17.09 -2.53 0.33
N SER A 88 16.48 -1.35 0.35
CA SER A 88 15.81 -0.77 -0.83
C SER A 88 16.82 -0.48 -1.96
N VAL A 89 18.00 0.01 -1.61
CA VAL A 89 19.09 0.19 -2.59
C VAL A 89 19.56 -1.14 -3.17
N TRP A 90 19.56 -2.22 -2.40
CA TRP A 90 19.89 -3.55 -2.93
C TRP A 90 18.85 -4.07 -3.93
N VAL A 91 17.56 -3.77 -3.73
CA VAL A 91 16.53 -4.06 -4.75
C VAL A 91 16.83 -3.30 -6.04
N ALA A 92 17.15 -2.01 -5.97
CA ALA A 92 17.55 -1.24 -7.15
C ALA A 92 18.81 -1.81 -7.82
N ARG A 93 19.80 -2.28 -7.04
CA ARG A 93 21.00 -2.94 -7.56
C ARG A 93 20.69 -4.23 -8.30
N ASP A 94 19.80 -5.07 -7.76
CA ASP A 94 19.37 -6.30 -8.43
C ASP A 94 18.71 -5.99 -9.77
N LEU A 95 17.76 -5.05 -9.79
CA LEU A 95 17.11 -4.62 -11.02
C LEU A 95 18.11 -4.07 -12.05
N ARG A 96 19.12 -3.32 -11.60
CA ARG A 96 20.20 -2.84 -12.48
C ARG A 96 21.01 -3.99 -13.05
N ASN A 97 21.43 -4.94 -12.23
CA ASN A 97 22.21 -6.11 -12.65
C ASN A 97 21.46 -6.95 -13.70
N ARG A 98 20.13 -6.97 -13.60
CA ARG A 98 19.25 -7.62 -14.57
C ARG A 98 18.92 -6.76 -15.80
N GLY A 99 19.46 -5.56 -15.90
CA GLY A 99 19.23 -4.65 -17.01
C GLY A 99 17.81 -4.02 -17.08
N ILE A 100 17.02 -4.14 -16.03
CA ILE A 100 15.61 -3.70 -15.99
C ILE A 100 15.34 -2.57 -14.99
N LEU A 101 16.38 -1.92 -14.46
CA LEU A 101 16.20 -0.76 -13.58
C LEU A 101 15.66 0.43 -14.39
N PRO A 102 14.47 0.98 -14.07
CA PRO A 102 13.90 2.09 -14.80
C PRO A 102 14.69 3.39 -14.65
N HIS A 103 14.29 4.42 -15.42
CA HIS A 103 14.92 5.74 -15.35
C HIS A 103 14.61 6.46 -14.02
N LEU A 104 13.42 6.27 -13.46
CA LEU A 104 12.97 6.90 -12.21
C LEU A 104 12.76 5.84 -11.13
N ILE A 105 13.47 6.01 -10.02
CA ILE A 105 13.42 5.15 -8.83
C ILE A 105 12.97 5.99 -7.65
N LEU A 106 11.88 5.59 -7.00
CA LEU A 106 11.40 6.18 -5.76
C LEU A 106 11.76 5.24 -4.60
N ILE A 107 12.34 5.79 -3.52
CA ILE A 107 12.61 5.06 -2.28
C ILE A 107 11.92 5.77 -1.11
N ASN A 108 11.08 5.01 -0.42
CA ASN A 108 10.50 5.36 0.88
C ASN A 108 10.73 4.19 1.84
N ALA A 109 11.80 4.24 2.61
CA ALA A 109 12.17 3.18 3.55
C ALA A 109 13.15 3.72 4.62
N TYR A 110 12.68 4.65 5.43
CA TYR A 110 13.49 5.31 6.45
C TYR A 110 13.15 4.86 7.87
N GLY A 111 11.92 4.41 8.09
CA GLY A 111 11.46 4.00 9.40
C GLY A 111 12.22 2.82 10.02
N ASN A 112 12.97 2.07 9.21
CA ASN A 112 13.65 0.85 9.63
C ASN A 112 15.17 0.98 9.45
N GLY A 113 15.83 1.75 10.31
CA GLY A 113 17.29 1.87 10.34
C GLY A 113 17.86 3.14 9.72
N GLY A 114 17.02 4.09 9.39
CA GLY A 114 17.43 5.44 9.01
C GLY A 114 18.16 5.57 7.66
N VAL A 115 18.55 6.80 7.34
CA VAL A 115 19.37 7.13 6.18
C VAL A 115 20.52 8.06 6.58
N ASN A 116 21.69 7.88 5.97
CA ASN A 116 22.84 8.75 6.13
C ASN A 116 23.48 9.09 4.78
N ARG A 117 24.43 10.02 4.78
CA ARG A 117 25.11 10.47 3.55
C ARG A 117 25.77 9.34 2.78
N ASP A 118 26.36 8.36 3.45
CA ASP A 118 27.06 7.27 2.77
C ASP A 118 26.06 6.32 2.08
N LEU A 119 24.89 6.10 2.68
CA LEU A 119 23.81 5.36 2.05
C LEU A 119 23.24 6.11 0.83
N ILE A 120 23.15 7.44 0.86
CA ILE A 120 22.77 8.25 -0.31
C ILE A 120 23.81 8.10 -1.42
N LYS A 121 25.11 8.28 -1.11
CA LYS A 121 26.20 8.07 -2.09
C LYS A 121 26.14 6.67 -2.68
N PHE A 122 25.90 5.66 -1.84
CA PHE A 122 25.75 4.29 -2.32
C PHE A 122 24.54 4.13 -3.25
N ALA A 123 23.40 4.74 -2.94
CA ALA A 123 22.22 4.73 -3.80
C ALA A 123 22.54 5.37 -5.17
N LEU A 124 23.16 6.55 -5.19
CA LEU A 124 23.56 7.24 -6.42
C LEU A 124 24.51 6.39 -7.27
N LYS A 125 25.50 5.75 -6.64
CA LYS A 125 26.42 4.82 -7.33
C LYS A 125 25.66 3.63 -7.94
N VAL A 126 24.70 3.08 -7.20
CA VAL A 126 23.90 1.94 -7.65
C VAL A 126 23.01 2.32 -8.83
N ILE A 127 22.29 3.43 -8.77
CA ILE A 127 21.38 3.81 -9.86
C ILE A 127 22.14 4.38 -11.09
N GLY A 128 23.30 4.98 -10.87
CA GLY A 128 24.15 5.60 -11.92
C GLY A 128 23.63 6.98 -12.36
N PRO A 129 24.46 7.74 -13.11
CA PRO A 129 24.24 9.17 -13.33
C PRO A 129 23.05 9.51 -14.25
N LYS A 130 22.59 8.57 -15.05
CA LYS A 130 21.50 8.79 -16.03
C LYS A 130 20.09 8.59 -15.45
N ARG A 131 19.97 8.24 -14.17
CA ARG A 131 18.68 7.96 -13.52
C ARG A 131 18.36 8.97 -12.45
N LYS A 132 17.07 9.12 -12.18
CA LYS A 132 16.55 9.99 -11.13
C LYS A 132 16.19 9.17 -9.90
N LEU A 133 16.57 9.67 -8.72
CA LEU A 133 16.21 9.15 -7.42
C LEU A 133 15.17 10.07 -6.77
N VAL A 134 14.03 9.54 -6.40
CA VAL A 134 13.05 10.27 -5.59
C VAL A 134 13.14 9.75 -4.16
N LEU A 135 13.34 10.66 -3.23
CA LEU A 135 13.34 10.40 -1.79
C LEU A 135 12.10 11.00 -1.17
N VAL A 136 11.40 10.25 -0.33
CA VAL A 136 10.14 10.69 0.28
C VAL A 136 10.38 10.87 1.77
N THR A 137 10.06 12.02 2.35
CA THR A 137 10.15 12.20 3.81
C THR A 137 9.16 11.29 4.55
N ALA A 138 9.48 10.92 5.79
CA ALA A 138 8.65 10.05 6.61
C ALA A 138 8.49 10.63 8.02
N TYR A 139 7.47 10.14 8.72
CA TYR A 139 7.35 10.31 10.17
C TYR A 139 8.35 9.40 10.88
N ASP A 140 8.63 9.70 12.13
CA ASP A 140 9.44 8.84 13.00
C ASP A 140 8.65 7.56 13.31
N ALA A 141 9.24 6.40 13.02
CA ALA A 141 8.56 5.12 13.17
C ALA A 141 8.36 4.71 14.64
N ASP A 142 9.20 5.23 15.55
CA ASP A 142 9.13 4.90 16.97
C ASP A 142 8.09 5.75 17.73
N THR A 143 7.91 6.98 17.28
CA THR A 143 7.04 7.95 17.97
C THR A 143 5.80 8.35 17.20
N GLY A 144 5.76 8.10 15.89
CA GLY A 144 4.72 8.62 14.98
C GLY A 144 4.79 10.13 14.77
N HIS A 145 5.76 10.84 15.36
CA HIS A 145 5.88 12.30 15.25
C HIS A 145 6.76 12.73 14.08
N PRO A 146 6.49 13.90 13.48
CA PRO A 146 7.29 14.48 12.41
C PRO A 146 8.42 15.35 12.98
N PRO A 147 9.54 15.47 12.25
CA PRO A 147 9.98 14.60 11.16
C PRO A 147 10.77 13.40 11.68
N ALA A 148 10.99 12.39 10.85
CA ALA A 148 11.99 11.36 11.15
C ALA A 148 13.38 12.00 11.38
N PRO A 149 14.22 11.46 12.28
CA PRO A 149 15.47 12.10 12.72
C PRO A 149 16.43 12.46 11.58
N ASP A 150 16.46 11.67 10.53
CA ASP A 150 17.36 11.80 9.38
C ASP A 150 16.75 12.53 8.16
N THR A 151 15.57 13.11 8.33
CA THR A 151 14.90 13.90 7.27
C THR A 151 15.81 15.03 6.72
N HIS A 152 16.65 15.64 7.57
CA HIS A 152 17.61 16.66 7.15
C HIS A 152 18.64 16.13 6.14
N VAL A 153 19.06 14.86 6.25
CA VAL A 153 19.99 14.21 5.30
C VAL A 153 19.37 14.13 3.91
N ILE A 154 18.06 13.81 3.85
CA ILE A 154 17.31 13.70 2.59
C ILE A 154 17.24 15.06 1.89
N PHE A 155 16.86 16.12 2.62
CA PHE A 155 16.81 17.47 2.06
C PHE A 155 18.20 17.96 1.63
N GLN A 156 19.25 17.65 2.41
CA GLN A 156 20.60 18.00 2.03
C GLN A 156 21.01 17.28 0.75
N ALA A 157 20.75 15.99 0.61
CA ALA A 157 21.03 15.24 -0.61
C ALA A 157 20.33 15.84 -1.85
N GLY A 158 19.07 16.27 -1.71
CA GLY A 158 18.36 16.97 -2.78
C GLY A 158 19.02 18.28 -3.20
N ARG A 159 19.58 19.05 -2.25
CA ARG A 159 20.31 20.28 -2.55
C ARG A 159 21.70 20.02 -3.18
N GLU A 160 22.38 18.98 -2.73
CA GLU A 160 23.72 18.61 -3.23
C GLU A 160 23.67 17.97 -4.63
N HIS A 161 22.55 17.32 -4.98
CA HIS A 161 22.37 16.59 -6.24
C HIS A 161 21.03 16.94 -6.94
N PRO A 162 20.73 18.23 -7.22
CA PRO A 162 19.42 18.67 -7.72
C PRO A 162 19.04 18.05 -9.06
N ASP A 163 20.05 17.73 -9.89
CA ASP A 163 19.82 17.12 -11.20
C ASP A 163 19.51 15.63 -11.13
N GLN A 164 19.79 14.98 -10.00
CA GLN A 164 19.62 13.54 -9.85
C GLN A 164 18.65 13.15 -8.74
N ILE A 165 18.55 13.94 -7.66
CA ILE A 165 17.67 13.67 -6.53
C ILE A 165 16.52 14.67 -6.50
N LYS A 166 15.29 14.16 -6.43
CA LYS A 166 14.09 14.93 -6.07
C LYS A 166 13.61 14.49 -4.70
N VAL A 167 13.33 15.44 -3.82
CA VAL A 167 12.73 15.16 -2.51
C VAL A 167 11.25 15.48 -2.56
N LEU A 168 10.43 14.55 -2.10
CA LEU A 168 9.01 14.71 -1.87
C LEU A 168 8.74 14.79 -0.37
N ASP A 169 8.21 15.92 0.08
CA ASP A 169 7.93 16.16 1.49
C ASP A 169 6.52 15.68 1.86
N TRP A 170 6.39 14.37 2.06
CA TRP A 170 5.16 13.74 2.50
C TRP A 170 4.71 14.23 3.88
N VAL A 171 5.67 14.43 4.79
CA VAL A 171 5.37 14.92 6.14
C VAL A 171 4.65 16.27 6.07
N ARG A 172 5.20 17.23 5.32
CA ARG A 172 4.56 18.55 5.14
C ARG A 172 3.20 18.43 4.46
N TYR A 173 3.09 17.59 3.44
CA TYR A 173 1.85 17.42 2.67
C TYR A 173 0.73 16.81 3.52
N SER A 174 1.04 15.79 4.33
CA SER A 174 0.05 15.06 5.11
C SER A 174 -0.20 15.65 6.50
N LEU A 175 0.60 16.62 6.95
CA LEU A 175 0.53 17.20 8.30
C LEU A 175 -0.87 17.69 8.71
N PRO A 176 -1.68 18.35 7.84
CA PRO A 176 -3.06 18.72 8.21
C PRO A 176 -3.97 17.55 8.52
N HIS A 177 -3.61 16.38 8.03
CA HIS A 177 -4.34 15.12 8.15
C HIS A 177 -3.65 14.12 9.09
N HIS A 178 -2.61 14.54 9.82
CA HIS A 178 -1.87 13.71 10.78
C HIS A 178 -2.70 13.49 12.05
N LYS A 179 -3.75 12.72 11.88
CA LYS A 179 -4.75 12.35 12.89
C LYS A 179 -5.01 10.86 12.82
N ILE A 180 -5.40 10.29 13.98
CA ILE A 180 -5.73 8.87 14.11
C ILE A 180 -7.14 8.61 13.59
N ASP A 181 -7.30 7.59 12.75
CA ASP A 181 -8.60 7.05 12.36
C ASP A 181 -9.37 6.56 13.61
N PRO A 182 -10.71 6.84 13.78
CA PRO A 182 -11.65 7.40 12.81
C PRO A 182 -11.89 8.92 12.90
N ALA A 183 -10.93 9.72 13.36
CA ALA A 183 -11.13 11.17 13.41
C ALA A 183 -11.42 11.74 12.00
N PRO A 184 -12.33 12.71 11.84
CA PRO A 184 -12.64 13.31 10.56
C PRO A 184 -11.39 13.85 9.85
N GLY A 185 -11.19 13.40 8.62
CA GLY A 185 -10.04 13.79 7.79
C GLY A 185 -8.71 13.15 8.21
N ALA A 186 -8.72 12.10 9.05
CA ALA A 186 -7.54 11.35 9.43
C ALA A 186 -7.00 10.53 8.26
N TRP A 187 -5.66 10.54 8.11
CA TRP A 187 -4.95 9.76 7.08
C TRP A 187 -4.07 8.66 7.67
N PHE A 188 -4.03 8.51 9.00
CA PHE A 188 -3.11 7.58 9.65
C PHE A 188 -3.83 6.58 10.55
N LEU A 189 -3.24 5.40 10.67
CA LEU A 189 -3.60 4.39 11.65
C LEU A 189 -3.23 4.88 13.08
N PRO A 190 -3.62 4.16 14.14
CA PRO A 190 -3.35 4.58 15.52
C PRO A 190 -1.89 4.81 15.88
N ASP A 191 -0.95 4.26 15.11
CA ASP A 191 0.48 4.46 15.28
C ASP A 191 1.01 5.79 14.72
N LEU A 192 0.16 6.58 14.03
CA LEU A 192 0.51 7.86 13.39
C LEU A 192 1.65 7.77 12.36
N PHE A 193 2.02 6.57 11.97
CA PHE A 193 3.10 6.28 11.02
C PHE A 193 2.58 5.64 9.74
N HIS A 194 1.75 4.60 9.85
CA HIS A 194 1.17 3.94 8.70
C HIS A 194 -0.07 4.68 8.20
N PRO A 195 -0.19 4.89 6.88
CA PRO A 195 -1.41 5.48 6.33
C PRO A 195 -2.60 4.53 6.47
N ASN A 196 -3.79 5.09 6.74
CA ASN A 196 -5.05 4.39 6.54
C ASN A 196 -5.46 4.41 5.06
N PHE A 197 -6.66 3.93 4.68
CA PHE A 197 -7.10 3.91 3.28
C PHE A 197 -7.15 5.31 2.63
N ALA A 198 -7.62 6.34 3.35
CA ALA A 198 -7.66 7.70 2.85
C ALA A 198 -6.24 8.26 2.66
N GLY A 199 -5.35 8.00 3.62
CA GLY A 199 -3.93 8.35 3.55
C GLY A 199 -3.20 7.60 2.44
N ALA A 200 -3.49 6.33 2.22
CA ALA A 200 -2.92 5.53 1.14
C ALA A 200 -3.29 6.11 -0.24
N HIS A 201 -4.56 6.48 -0.44
CA HIS A 201 -5.02 7.13 -1.65
C HIS A 201 -4.34 8.50 -1.86
N ALA A 202 -4.28 9.33 -0.80
CA ALA A 202 -3.60 10.61 -0.84
C ALA A 202 -2.10 10.45 -1.14
N TYR A 203 -1.45 9.42 -0.58
CA TYR A 203 -0.04 9.10 -0.81
C TYR A 203 0.23 8.75 -2.27
N GLY A 204 -0.58 7.89 -2.88
CA GLY A 204 -0.45 7.55 -4.30
C GLY A 204 -0.56 8.76 -5.20
N ASN A 205 -1.55 9.64 -4.97
CA ASN A 205 -1.73 10.88 -5.72
C ASN A 205 -0.57 11.86 -5.50
N PHE A 206 -0.07 11.97 -4.27
CA PHE A 206 1.10 12.80 -3.95
C PHE A 206 2.36 12.31 -4.68
N LEU A 207 2.62 11.03 -4.71
CA LEU A 207 3.79 10.49 -5.40
C LEU A 207 3.69 10.61 -6.93
N ALA A 208 2.49 10.64 -7.48
CA ALA A 208 2.28 10.79 -8.92
C ALA A 208 2.85 12.11 -9.49
N GLN A 209 3.08 13.13 -8.67
CA GLN A 209 3.65 14.42 -9.11
C GLN A 209 5.07 14.32 -9.69
N VAL A 210 5.79 13.20 -9.48
CA VAL A 210 7.11 12.97 -10.09
C VAL A 210 7.04 12.24 -11.41
N LEU A 211 5.87 11.74 -11.77
CA LEU A 211 5.67 11.05 -13.03
C LEU A 211 5.56 12.06 -14.19
N PRO A 212 6.03 11.72 -15.39
CA PRO A 212 5.72 12.48 -16.58
C PRO A 212 4.21 12.65 -16.74
N GLY A 213 3.75 13.89 -16.92
CA GLY A 213 2.33 14.24 -16.96
C GLY A 213 1.69 14.53 -15.60
N GLY A 214 2.43 14.35 -14.50
CA GLY A 214 1.96 14.68 -13.15
C GLY A 214 0.89 13.74 -12.60
N ALA A 215 0.31 14.11 -11.45
CA ALA A 215 -0.87 13.45 -10.94
C ALA A 215 -2.01 13.56 -11.96
N PRO A 216 -2.83 12.50 -12.14
CA PRO A 216 -4.08 12.65 -12.86
C PRO A 216 -4.80 13.86 -12.27
N LYS A 217 -5.19 14.84 -13.11
CA LYS A 217 -6.10 15.87 -12.62
C LYS A 217 -7.24 15.16 -11.94
N PRO A 218 -7.67 15.58 -10.72
CA PRO A 218 -8.92 15.09 -10.19
C PRO A 218 -9.93 15.24 -11.32
N THR A 219 -10.47 14.15 -11.80
CA THR A 219 -11.62 14.24 -12.70
C THR A 219 -12.69 14.86 -11.80
N ASP A 220 -13.07 16.09 -12.10
CA ASP A 220 -14.25 16.77 -11.56
C ASP A 220 -15.52 16.03 -12.01
N ASN A 221 -15.52 14.74 -11.89
CA ASN A 221 -16.72 13.96 -11.87
C ASN A 221 -17.33 14.14 -10.47
N GLY A 222 -17.81 15.35 -10.26
CA GLY A 222 -18.80 15.67 -9.25
C GLY A 222 -20.07 14.90 -9.56
N SER A 223 -20.04 13.63 -9.30
CA SER A 223 -21.21 12.78 -9.12
C SER A 223 -20.76 11.49 -8.43
N GLU A 224 -21.03 11.40 -7.13
CA GLU A 224 -21.71 10.27 -6.55
C GLU A 224 -21.33 8.89 -7.14
N GLY A 225 -20.06 8.56 -7.14
CA GLY A 225 -19.61 7.19 -7.16
C GLY A 225 -19.43 6.72 -5.72
N GLY A 226 -20.51 6.62 -4.97
CA GLY A 226 -20.49 5.94 -3.68
C GLY A 226 -19.95 4.54 -3.91
N SER A 227 -18.74 4.31 -3.41
CA SER A 227 -18.13 2.97 -3.43
C SER A 227 -19.17 2.01 -2.83
N PRO A 228 -19.53 0.91 -3.52
CA PRO A 228 -20.52 -0.04 -2.99
C PRO A 228 -19.99 -0.84 -1.78
N TRP A 229 -18.88 -0.43 -1.19
CA TRP A 229 -18.19 -1.13 -0.10
C TRP A 229 -18.62 -0.73 1.30
N TRP A 230 -19.21 0.43 1.47
CA TRP A 230 -19.54 0.91 2.82
C TRP A 230 -20.70 0.21 3.54
N PRO A 231 -21.62 -0.53 2.90
CA PRO A 231 -22.57 -1.37 3.66
C PRO A 231 -21.91 -2.53 4.40
N PHE A 232 -20.72 -2.98 3.94
CA PHE A 232 -20.03 -4.12 4.55
C PHE A 232 -19.13 -3.72 5.74
N ALA A 233 -18.66 -2.47 5.79
CA ALA A 233 -17.85 -1.98 6.90
C ALA A 233 -18.63 -1.84 8.21
N LEU A 234 -19.93 -1.52 8.15
CA LEU A 234 -20.78 -1.41 9.34
C LEU A 234 -21.13 -2.77 9.96
N GLY A 235 -21.18 -3.85 9.17
CA GLY A 235 -21.46 -5.20 9.68
C GLY A 235 -20.31 -5.81 10.46
N ALA A 236 -19.06 -5.58 10.04
CA ALA A 236 -17.88 -6.17 10.68
C ALA A 236 -17.56 -5.52 12.04
N GLY A 237 -17.74 -4.20 12.18
CA GLY A 237 -17.49 -3.48 13.43
C GLY A 237 -18.40 -3.92 14.58
N ILE A 238 -19.67 -4.23 14.29
CA ILE A 238 -20.65 -4.64 15.31
C ILE A 238 -20.35 -6.05 15.84
N LEU A 239 -19.89 -6.97 15.00
CA LEU A 239 -19.55 -8.34 15.42
C LEU A 239 -18.27 -8.40 16.26
N ILE A 240 -17.28 -7.58 15.98
CA ILE A 240 -16.04 -7.50 16.77
C ILE A 240 -16.32 -6.87 18.15
N GLY A 241 -17.14 -5.82 18.21
CA GLY A 241 -17.54 -5.19 19.47
C GLY A 241 -18.33 -6.14 20.39
N LEU A 242 -19.24 -6.96 19.86
CA LEU A 242 -19.99 -7.95 20.63
C LEU A 242 -19.12 -9.10 21.13
N GLY A 243 -18.17 -9.57 20.31
CA GLY A 243 -17.22 -10.62 20.71
C GLY A 243 -16.31 -10.18 21.86
N ALA A 244 -15.76 -8.98 21.79
CA ALA A 244 -14.93 -8.41 22.86
C ALA A 244 -15.71 -8.20 24.18
N LEU A 245 -16.96 -7.76 24.09
CA LEU A 245 -17.82 -7.57 25.27
C LEU A 245 -18.17 -8.89 25.95
N LEU A 246 -18.39 -9.95 25.18
CA LEU A 246 -18.69 -11.29 25.70
C LEU A 246 -17.46 -11.91 26.37
N LEU A 247 -16.27 -11.74 25.81
CA LEU A 247 -15.01 -12.21 26.41
C LEU A 247 -14.66 -11.43 27.69
N TYR A 248 -14.90 -10.12 27.70
CA TYR A 248 -14.72 -9.30 28.89
C TYR A 248 -15.67 -9.71 30.04
N ARG A 249 -16.96 -9.92 29.75
CA ARG A 249 -17.92 -10.42 30.75
C ARG A 249 -17.61 -11.82 31.27
N ARG A 250 -17.08 -12.72 30.45
CA ARG A 250 -16.59 -14.04 30.90
C ARG A 250 -15.41 -13.93 31.86
N ARG A 251 -14.45 -13.05 31.61
CA ARG A 251 -13.31 -12.80 32.51
C ARG A 251 -13.72 -12.25 33.87
N LEU A 252 -14.69 -11.34 33.91
CA LEU A 252 -15.20 -10.81 35.18
C LEU A 252 -15.91 -11.87 36.03
N ARG A 253 -16.62 -12.84 35.42
CA ARG A 253 -17.28 -13.94 36.13
C ARG A 253 -16.31 -14.98 36.67
N SER A 254 -15.15 -15.16 36.05
CA SER A 254 -14.10 -16.08 36.55
C SER A 254 -13.23 -15.47 37.65
N ALA A 255 -13.11 -14.15 37.70
CA ALA A 255 -12.36 -13.43 38.76
C ALA A 255 -13.15 -13.22 40.06
N GLY A 256 -14.45 -13.42 40.07
CA GLY A 256 -15.33 -13.25 41.23
C GLY A 256 -15.67 -14.56 41.99
N ARG A 257 -14.92 -15.64 41.74
CA ARG A 257 -15.02 -16.90 42.52
C ARG A 257 -13.69 -17.22 43.19
N LEU A 258 -13.33 -16.43 44.16
CA LEU A 258 -12.37 -16.73 45.24
C LEU A 258 -12.99 -16.27 46.54
#